data_f988291181fd9e102f9e90146a357db6
#
_entry.id   f988291181fd9e102f9e90146a357db6
#
_cell.length_a   1.000
_cell.length_b   1.000
_cell.length_c   1.000
_cell.angle_alpha   90.00
_cell.angle_beta   90.00
_cell.angle_gamma   90.00
#
_symmetry.space_group_name_H-M   'P 1'
#
loop_
_entity.id
_entity.type
_entity.pdbx_description
1 polymer ?
#
loop_
_entity_poly.entity_id
_entity_poly.type
_entity_poly.pdbx_seq_one_letter_code
_entity_poly.pdbx_strand_id
1 'polypeptide(L)' 'MNFTTKDLQTILYSLEGYIQANDDNELVEELDDICYRINKKLDEKYKELDEINQLKSLLKEGN' A
#
# COMPACT_ATOMS: atom_id res chain seq x y z
N MET A 1 6.55 -12.76 -8.11
CA MET A 1 5.94 -12.99 -6.80
C MET A 1 4.96 -11.85 -6.50
N ASN A 2 3.71 -12.21 -6.25
CA ASN A 2 2.67 -11.20 -6.00
C ASN A 2 2.42 -11.07 -4.50
N PHE A 3 2.57 -9.86 -3.98
CA PHE A 3 2.26 -9.57 -2.59
C PHE A 3 0.79 -9.20 -2.43
N THR A 4 0.17 -9.68 -1.35
CA THR A 4 -1.17 -9.24 -0.97
C THR A 4 -1.12 -7.82 -0.40
N THR A 5 -2.28 -7.16 -0.27
CA THR A 5 -2.38 -5.85 0.36
C THR A 5 -1.83 -5.90 1.79
N LYS A 6 -2.15 -6.96 2.52
CA LYS A 6 -1.65 -7.16 3.89
C LYS A 6 -0.13 -7.29 3.92
N ASP A 7 0.43 -8.04 2.97
CA ASP A 7 1.90 -8.20 2.86
C ASP A 7 2.57 -6.85 2.64
N LEU A 8 2.03 -6.04 1.74
CA LEU A 8 2.57 -4.71 1.44
C LEU A 8 2.50 -3.79 2.66
N GLN A 9 1.40 -3.83 3.41
CA GLN A 9 1.26 -3.06 4.64
C GLN A 9 2.29 -3.49 5.69
N THR A 10 2.49 -4.79 5.85
CA THR A 10 3.47 -5.32 6.79
C THR A 10 4.88 -4.87 6.44
N ILE A 11 5.25 -4.94 5.16
CA ILE A 11 6.54 -4.48 4.67
C ILE A 11 6.69 -2.98 4.94
N LEU A 12 5.68 -2.20 4.63
CA LEU A 12 5.69 -0.74 4.81
C LEU A 12 5.91 -0.36 6.27
N TYR A 13 5.19 -0.98 7.21
CA TYR A 13 5.37 -0.71 8.64
C TYR A 13 6.77 -1.07 9.10
N SER A 14 7.32 -2.17 8.63
CA SER A 14 8.68 -2.57 8.98
C SER A 14 9.71 -1.55 8.50
N LEU A 15 9.54 -1.03 7.28
CA LEU A 15 10.42 -0.02 6.71
C LEU A 15 10.29 1.32 7.45
N GLU A 16 9.07 1.74 7.76
CA GLU A 16 8.82 2.97 8.52
C GLU A 16 9.45 2.90 9.91
N GLY A 17 9.34 1.76 10.58
CA GLY A 17 9.98 1.54 11.87
C GLY A 17 11.50 1.66 11.80
N TYR A 18 12.11 1.11 10.76
CA TYR A 18 13.55 1.23 10.55
C TYR A 18 13.96 2.68 10.29
N ILE A 19 13.21 3.40 9.46
CA ILE A 19 13.48 4.79 9.12
C ILE A 19 13.44 5.66 10.38
N GLN A 20 12.45 5.46 11.25
CA GLN A 20 12.32 6.22 12.48
C GLN A 20 13.50 5.99 13.45
N ALA A 21 14.05 4.78 13.42
CA ALA A 21 15.17 4.43 14.30
C ALA A 21 16.52 4.87 13.76
N ASN A 22 16.64 5.21 12.47
CA ASN A 22 17.91 5.49 11.79
C ASN A 22 17.83 6.77 10.96
N ASP A 23 18.00 7.91 11.60
CA ASP A 23 17.72 9.23 11.01
C ASP A 23 18.66 9.69 9.91
N ASP A 24 19.91 9.26 9.87
CA ASP A 24 20.92 9.84 8.99
C ASP A 24 21.68 8.80 8.19
N ASN A 25 21.01 8.20 7.22
CA ASN A 25 21.64 7.14 6.47
C ASN A 25 21.20 7.21 5.01
N GLU A 26 22.13 6.97 4.09
CA GLU A 26 21.80 6.84 2.67
C GLU A 26 20.72 5.79 2.44
N LEU A 27 20.73 4.75 3.26
CA LEU A 27 19.73 3.69 3.21
C LEU A 27 18.33 4.22 3.50
N VAL A 28 18.19 5.22 4.38
CA VAL A 28 16.89 5.84 4.68
C VAL A 28 16.29 6.49 3.44
N GLU A 29 17.08 7.14 2.62
CA GLU A 29 16.59 7.74 1.37
C GLU A 29 16.08 6.68 0.41
N GLU A 30 16.80 5.58 0.28
CA GLU A 30 16.36 4.45 -0.54
C GLU A 30 15.07 3.82 -0.01
N LEU A 31 14.98 3.69 1.31
CA LEU A 31 13.79 3.14 1.96
C LEU A 31 12.58 4.06 1.80
N ASP A 32 12.78 5.38 1.89
CA ASP A 32 11.71 6.34 1.63
C ASP A 32 11.14 6.19 0.21
N ASP A 33 12.00 6.01 -0.78
CA ASP A 33 11.57 5.77 -2.15
C ASP A 33 10.77 4.48 -2.28
N ILE A 34 11.24 3.42 -1.62
CA ILE A 34 10.53 2.13 -1.61
C ILE A 34 9.17 2.28 -0.93
N CYS A 35 9.11 2.98 0.20
CA CYS A 35 7.84 3.26 0.90
C CYS A 35 6.87 4.01 0.00
N TYR A 36 7.35 4.99 -0.75
CA TYR A 36 6.53 5.73 -1.70
C TYR A 36 5.94 4.81 -2.75
N ARG A 37 6.75 3.92 -3.31
CA ARG A 37 6.29 2.96 -4.32
C ARG A 37 5.26 1.99 -3.76
N ILE A 38 5.46 1.52 -2.53
CA ILE A 38 4.52 0.63 -1.86
C ILE A 38 3.20 1.34 -1.61
N ASN A 39 3.24 2.58 -1.10
CA ASN A 39 2.04 3.38 -0.88
C ASN A 39 1.26 3.62 -2.18
N LYS A 40 1.96 3.91 -3.26
CA LYS A 40 1.34 4.10 -4.56
C LYS A 40 0.64 2.82 -5.03
N LYS A 41 1.28 1.68 -4.83
CA LYS A 41 0.71 0.38 -5.18
C LYS A 41 -0.52 0.05 -4.34
N LEU A 42 -0.48 0.36 -3.06
CA LEU A 42 -1.63 0.18 -2.16
C LEU A 42 -2.80 1.05 -2.57
N ASP A 43 -2.55 2.31 -2.91
CA ASP A 43 -3.59 3.22 -3.40
C ASP A 43 -4.26 2.68 -4.66
N GLU A 44 -3.50 2.16 -5.59
CA GLU A 44 -4.03 1.55 -6.81
C GLU A 44 -4.93 0.35 -6.49
N LYS A 45 -4.49 -0.50 -5.57
CA LYS A 45 -5.28 -1.66 -5.14
C LYS A 45 -6.56 -1.25 -4.43
N TYR A 46 -6.51 -0.24 -3.57
CA TYR A 46 -7.71 0.26 -2.89
C TYR A 46 -8.70 0.88 -3.86
N LYS A 47 -8.22 1.57 -4.89
CA LYS A 47 -9.09 2.11 -5.94
C LYS A 47 -9.79 1.01 -6.70
N GLU A 48 -9.09 -0.05 -7.07
CA GLU A 48 -9.69 -1.21 -7.73
C GLU A 48 -10.77 -1.86 -6.89
N LEU A 49 -10.49 -2.05 -5.59
CA LEU A 49 -11.46 -2.62 -4.65
C LEU A 49 -12.69 -1.72 -4.50
N ASP A 50 -12.49 -0.42 -4.46
CA ASP A 50 -13.57 0.56 -4.35
C ASP A 50 -14.46 0.51 -5.59
N GLU A 51 -13.89 0.45 -6.77
CA GLU A 51 -14.63 0.32 -8.01
C GLU A 51 -15.45 -0.97 -8.05
N ILE A 52 -14.85 -2.08 -7.63
CA ILE A 52 -15.55 -3.38 -7.56
C ILE A 52 -16.70 -3.31 -6.56
N ASN A 53 -16.49 -2.69 -5.41
CA ASN A 53 -17.54 -2.54 -4.41
C ASN A 53 -18.68 -1.66 -4.90
N GLN A 54 -18.38 -0.59 -5.63
CA GLN A 54 -19.40 0.26 -6.24
C GLN A 54 -20.23 -0.50 -7.27
N LEU A 55 -19.58 -1.29 -8.11
CA LEU A 55 -20.28 -2.13 -9.09
C LEU A 55 -21.19 -3.15 -8.42
N LYS A 56 -20.73 -3.79 -7.35
CA LYS A 56 -21.54 -4.73 -6.57
C LYS A 56 -22.75 -4.06 -5.94
N SER A 57 -22.60 -2.85 -5.42
CA SER A 57 -23.69 -2.08 -4.84
C SER A 57 -24.74 -1.73 -5.90
N LEU A 58 -24.31 -1.33 -7.08
CA LEU A 58 -25.22 -1.03 -8.19
C LEU A 58 -26.01 -2.26 -8.63
N LEU A 59 -25.35 -3.41 -8.67
CA LEU A 59 -26.01 -4.67 -9.02
C LEU A 59 -27.06 -5.07 -7.99
N LYS A 60 -26.79 -4.84 -6.70
CA LYS A 60 -27.74 -5.12 -5.62
C LYS A 60 -28.94 -4.20 -5.66
N GLU A 61 -28.72 -2.92 -5.94
CA GLU A 61 -29.79 -1.93 -6.03
C GLU A 61 -30.66 -2.11 -7.26
N GLY A 62 -30.13 -2.75 -8.29
CA GLY A 62 -30.87 -3.03 -9.52
C GLY A 62 -31.92 -4.12 -9.41
N ASN A 63 -32.00 -4.74 -8.25
CA ASN A 63 -33.00 -5.74 -7.96
C ASN A 63 -34.12 -5.17 -7.09
#